data_f99f9be6a2d7d8149350295d42decc16
#
_entry.id   f99f9be6a2d7d8149350295d42decc16
#
_cell.length_a   1.000
_cell.length_b   1.000
_cell.length_c   1.000
_cell.angle_alpha   90.00
_cell.angle_beta   90.00
_cell.angle_gamma   90.00
#
_symmetry.space_group_name_H-M   'P 1'
#
loop_
_entity.id
_entity.type
_entity.pdbx_description
1 polymer ?
#
loop_
_entity_poly.entity_id
_entity_poly.type
_entity_poly.pdbx_seq_one_letter_code
_entity_poly.pdbx_strand_id
1 'polypeptide(L)'
;MHTFDYICIGGGSGGIASANRAAKHGKNVALIEAKAIGGTCVNVGCVPKKAMWFGAQVAEAIHRYAPDYGFDVKVNAFSWPTLVASREAYIERIHQSYDRVLGNNGI
;
A
#
# COMPACT_ATOMS: atom_id res chain seq x y z
N MET A 1 -2.28 -34.15 -2.40
CA MET A 1 -3.01 -33.24 -3.29
C MET A 1 -3.79 -32.25 -2.43
N HIS A 2 -3.65 -30.98 -2.72
CA HIS A 2 -4.45 -29.93 -2.05
C HIS A 2 -5.68 -29.60 -2.89
N THR A 3 -6.81 -29.51 -2.26
CA THR A 3 -8.08 -29.18 -2.92
C THR A 3 -8.62 -27.88 -2.36
N PHE A 4 -9.07 -26.99 -3.23
CA PHE A 4 -9.62 -25.68 -2.87
C PHE A 4 -11.00 -25.49 -3.50
N ASP A 5 -11.89 -24.81 -2.79
CA ASP A 5 -13.18 -24.40 -3.32
C ASP A 5 -13.05 -23.19 -4.26
N TYR A 6 -12.04 -22.35 -4.01
CA TYR A 6 -11.83 -21.10 -4.73
C TYR A 6 -10.33 -20.80 -4.86
N ILE A 7 -9.89 -20.52 -6.07
CA ILE A 7 -8.50 -20.18 -6.36
C ILE A 7 -8.47 -18.82 -7.05
N CYS A 8 -7.76 -17.85 -6.43
CA CYS A 8 -7.45 -16.57 -7.03
C CYS A 8 -6.07 -16.61 -7.68
N ILE A 9 -5.98 -16.29 -8.95
CA ILE A 9 -4.72 -16.10 -9.66
C ILE A 9 -4.47 -14.61 -9.79
N GLY A 10 -3.52 -14.12 -9.03
CA GLY A 10 -3.18 -12.72 -8.90
C GLY A 10 -3.55 -12.14 -7.52
N GLY A 11 -2.54 -11.67 -6.80
CA GLY A 11 -2.67 -11.06 -5.47
C GLY A 11 -2.71 -9.53 -5.49
N GLY A 12 -3.38 -8.95 -6.48
CA GLY A 12 -3.70 -7.52 -6.52
C GLY A 12 -4.96 -7.21 -5.71
N SER A 13 -5.45 -5.97 -5.83
CA SER A 13 -6.62 -5.49 -5.05
C SER A 13 -7.85 -6.38 -5.23
N GLY A 14 -8.16 -6.76 -6.48
CA GLY A 14 -9.31 -7.61 -6.78
C GLY A 14 -9.15 -9.04 -6.27
N GLY A 15 -7.96 -9.63 -6.47
CA GLY A 15 -7.67 -10.99 -6.02
C GLY A 15 -7.71 -11.12 -4.51
N ILE A 16 -7.08 -10.20 -3.79
CA ILE A 16 -7.09 -10.18 -2.32
C ILE A 16 -8.51 -9.99 -1.79
N ALA A 17 -9.27 -9.05 -2.35
CA ALA A 17 -10.64 -8.78 -1.93
C ALA A 17 -11.54 -10.00 -2.14
N SER A 18 -11.46 -10.64 -3.31
CA SER A 18 -12.30 -11.80 -3.62
C SER A 18 -11.90 -13.03 -2.81
N ALA A 19 -10.61 -13.27 -2.60
CA ALA A 19 -10.12 -14.36 -1.76
C ALA A 19 -10.61 -14.23 -0.32
N ASN A 20 -10.44 -13.07 0.29
CA ASN A 20 -10.92 -12.81 1.64
C ASN A 20 -12.44 -12.93 1.74
N ARG A 21 -13.16 -12.50 0.72
CA ARG A 21 -14.62 -12.61 0.68
C ARG A 21 -15.06 -14.07 0.63
N ALA A 22 -14.45 -14.88 -0.21
CA ALA A 22 -14.75 -16.30 -0.32
C ALA A 22 -14.45 -17.03 1.01
N ALA A 23 -13.32 -16.72 1.65
CA ALA A 23 -12.96 -17.30 2.94
C ALA A 23 -13.99 -16.95 4.05
N LYS A 24 -14.49 -15.72 4.06
CA LYS A 24 -15.55 -15.30 4.98
C LYS A 24 -16.88 -16.06 4.79
N HIS A 25 -17.10 -16.61 3.62
CA HIS A 25 -18.22 -17.51 3.35
C HIS A 25 -17.91 -18.98 3.63
N GLY A 26 -16.85 -19.26 4.37
CA GLY A 26 -16.47 -20.61 4.79
C GLY A 26 -15.84 -21.46 3.69
N LYS A 27 -15.34 -20.86 2.63
CA LYS A 27 -14.69 -21.58 1.54
C LYS A 27 -13.20 -21.79 1.81
N ASN A 28 -12.69 -22.93 1.35
CA ASN A 28 -11.26 -23.20 1.35
C ASN A 28 -10.62 -22.50 0.14
N VAL A 29 -9.77 -21.51 0.40
CA VAL A 29 -9.29 -20.57 -0.61
C VAL A 29 -7.78 -20.65 -0.77
N ALA A 30 -7.31 -20.62 -2.01
CA ALA A 30 -5.91 -20.38 -2.36
C ALA A 30 -5.77 -19.07 -3.14
N LEU A 31 -4.69 -18.35 -2.89
CA LEU A 31 -4.30 -17.17 -3.65
C LEU A 31 -2.89 -17.38 -4.19
N ILE A 32 -2.72 -17.17 -5.48
CA ILE A 32 -1.46 -17.36 -6.19
C ILE A 32 -0.97 -16.00 -6.67
N GLU A 33 0.23 -15.61 -6.25
CA GLU A 33 0.88 -14.37 -6.70
C GLU A 33 2.34 -14.65 -7.06
N ALA A 34 2.72 -14.28 -8.29
CA ALA A 34 4.06 -14.53 -8.82
C ALA A 34 5.10 -13.49 -8.36
N LYS A 35 4.64 -12.34 -7.88
CA LYS A 35 5.49 -11.21 -7.48
C LYS A 35 5.12 -10.75 -6.07
N ALA A 36 5.33 -9.46 -5.77
CA ALA A 36 4.96 -8.90 -4.49
C ALA A 36 3.43 -8.84 -4.33
N ILE A 37 2.94 -9.24 -3.15
CA ILE A 37 1.53 -9.14 -2.79
C ILE A 37 1.04 -7.69 -2.88
N GLY A 38 -0.20 -7.48 -3.31
CA GLY A 38 -0.79 -6.16 -3.45
C GLY A 38 -0.88 -5.67 -4.89
N GLY A 39 -0.15 -6.28 -5.82
CA GLY A 39 -0.19 -5.97 -7.24
C GLY A 39 0.34 -4.57 -7.59
N THR A 40 -0.06 -4.08 -8.75
CA THR A 40 0.39 -2.79 -9.28
C THR A 40 0.03 -1.63 -8.36
N CYS A 41 -1.19 -1.57 -7.86
CA CYS A 41 -1.66 -0.44 -7.04
C CYS A 41 -0.79 -0.23 -5.80
N VAL A 42 -0.52 -1.28 -5.04
CA VAL A 42 0.25 -1.20 -3.80
C VAL A 42 1.74 -0.97 -4.06
N ASN A 43 2.31 -1.67 -5.03
CA ASN A 43 3.76 -1.73 -5.19
C ASN A 43 4.33 -0.62 -6.08
N VAL A 44 3.65 -0.29 -7.18
CA VAL A 44 4.17 0.62 -8.21
C VAL A 44 3.12 1.59 -8.77
N GLY A 45 1.97 1.70 -8.14
CA GLY A 45 0.84 2.49 -8.65
C GLY A 45 0.27 3.46 -7.65
N CYS A 46 -0.98 3.23 -7.23
CA CYS A 46 -1.78 4.15 -6.43
C CYS A 46 -1.12 4.56 -5.12
N VAL A 47 -0.56 3.60 -4.38
CA VAL A 47 0.02 3.84 -3.05
C VAL A 47 1.29 4.67 -3.13
N PRO A 48 2.35 4.27 -3.87
CA PRO A 48 3.55 5.09 -3.96
C PRO A 48 3.30 6.45 -4.60
N LYS A 49 2.43 6.54 -5.59
CA LYS A 49 2.04 7.81 -6.20
C LYS A 49 1.41 8.75 -5.16
N LYS A 50 0.49 8.24 -4.35
CA LYS A 50 -0.21 9.04 -3.34
C LYS A 50 0.74 9.53 -2.25
N ALA A 51 1.68 8.70 -1.82
CA ALA A 51 2.72 9.10 -0.87
C ALA A 51 3.57 10.26 -1.42
N MET A 52 3.94 10.19 -2.69
CA MET A 52 4.67 11.27 -3.36
C MET A 52 3.86 12.55 -3.47
N TRP A 53 2.58 12.44 -3.76
CA TRP A 53 1.68 13.58 -3.84
C TRP A 53 1.53 14.29 -2.48
N PHE A 54 1.42 13.56 -1.39
CA PHE A 54 1.41 14.15 -0.04
C PHE A 54 2.71 14.89 0.27
N GLY A 55 3.86 14.35 -0.16
CA GLY A 55 5.13 15.05 -0.04
C GLY A 55 5.14 16.38 -0.78
N ALA A 56 4.60 16.41 -1.99
CA ALA A 56 4.44 17.64 -2.77
C ALA A 56 3.52 18.66 -2.06
N GLN A 57 2.44 18.18 -1.43
CA GLN A 57 1.56 19.06 -0.65
C GLN A 57 2.23 19.68 0.56
N VAL A 58 3.11 18.95 1.23
CA VAL A 58 3.90 19.52 2.33
C VAL A 58 4.78 20.66 1.81
N ALA A 59 5.48 20.45 0.68
CA ALA A 59 6.28 21.49 0.07
C ALA A 59 5.44 22.73 -0.32
N GLU A 60 4.28 22.53 -0.90
CA GLU A 60 3.37 23.62 -1.25
C GLU A 60 2.88 24.38 -0.02
N ALA A 61 2.55 23.67 1.07
CA ALA A 61 2.12 24.30 2.32
C ALA A 61 3.24 25.19 2.90
N ILE A 62 4.47 24.74 2.86
CA ILE A 62 5.63 25.49 3.35
C ILE A 62 5.92 26.73 2.50
N HIS A 63 5.95 26.56 1.19
CA HIS A 63 6.43 27.61 0.27
C HIS A 63 5.33 28.57 -0.18
N ARG A 64 4.09 28.10 -0.32
CA ARG A 64 3.00 28.87 -0.88
C ARG A 64 2.02 29.37 0.17
N TYR A 65 1.58 28.53 1.09
CA TYR A 65 0.52 28.87 2.03
C TYR A 65 1.03 29.47 3.34
N ALA A 66 2.15 28.98 3.86
CA ALA A 66 2.66 29.42 5.17
C ALA A 66 2.84 30.94 5.29
N PRO A 67 3.40 31.67 4.29
CA PRO A 67 3.57 33.12 4.40
C PRO A 67 2.24 33.87 4.57
N ASP A 68 1.19 33.46 3.87
CA ASP A 68 -0.12 34.12 3.92
C ASP A 68 -0.81 33.95 5.28
N TYR A 69 -0.42 32.93 6.04
CA TYR A 69 -0.93 32.68 7.40
C TYR A 69 0.01 33.16 8.51
N GLY A 70 1.03 33.94 8.16
CA GLY A 70 1.95 34.52 9.15
C GLY A 70 3.07 33.60 9.61
N PHE A 71 3.29 32.47 8.95
CA PHE A 71 4.42 31.57 9.26
C PHE A 71 5.66 31.94 8.46
N ASP A 72 6.73 32.28 9.18
CA ASP A 72 8.05 32.48 8.60
C ASP A 72 8.83 31.18 8.70
N VAL A 73 8.78 30.41 7.62
CA VAL A 73 9.36 29.06 7.56
C VAL A 73 10.59 29.06 6.66
N LYS A 74 11.70 28.53 7.19
CA LYS A 74 12.92 28.29 6.43
C LYS A 74 13.15 26.78 6.29
N VAL A 75 13.26 26.31 5.06
CA VAL A 75 13.67 24.95 4.73
C VAL A 75 15.19 24.92 4.61
N ASN A 76 15.86 24.28 5.57
CA ASN A 76 17.33 24.18 5.54
C ASN A 76 17.82 23.11 4.57
N ALA A 77 17.07 22.01 4.45
CA ALA A 77 17.40 20.91 3.55
C ALA A 77 16.16 20.08 3.24
N PHE A 78 16.19 19.42 2.09
CA PHE A 78 15.23 18.38 1.72
C PHE A 78 16.02 17.11 1.38
N SER A 79 15.58 15.97 1.92
CA SER A 79 16.20 14.68 1.66
C SER A 79 15.27 13.78 0.84
N TRP A 80 15.59 13.64 -0.45
CA TRP A 80 14.90 12.70 -1.33
C TRP A 80 15.00 11.25 -0.84
N PRO A 81 16.17 10.76 -0.40
CA PRO A 81 16.27 9.41 0.16
C PRO A 81 15.34 9.17 1.36
N THR A 82 15.14 10.18 2.21
CA THR A 82 14.20 10.08 3.35
C THR A 82 12.76 9.90 2.88
N LEU A 83 12.33 10.67 1.88
CA LEU A 83 10.99 10.53 1.30
C LEU A 83 10.79 9.15 0.70
N VAL A 84 11.76 8.66 -0.08
CA VAL A 84 11.72 7.33 -0.69
C VAL A 84 11.67 6.23 0.39
N ALA A 85 12.50 6.31 1.42
CA ALA A 85 12.52 5.33 2.51
C ALA A 85 11.18 5.28 3.26
N SER A 86 10.57 6.43 3.52
CA SER A 86 9.26 6.50 4.17
C SER A 86 8.14 5.88 3.30
N ARG A 87 8.18 6.11 2.01
CA ARG A 87 7.27 5.50 1.04
C ARG A 87 7.41 3.98 1.03
N GLU A 88 8.63 3.48 0.94
CA GLU A 88 8.89 2.02 0.94
C GLU A 88 8.47 1.37 2.27
N ALA A 89 8.72 2.02 3.39
CA ALA A 89 8.28 1.53 4.70
C ALA A 89 6.75 1.46 4.79
N TYR A 90 6.03 2.37 4.19
CA TYR A 90 4.57 2.34 4.12
C TYR A 90 4.07 1.16 3.29
N ILE A 91 4.67 0.91 2.13
CA ILE A 91 4.33 -0.24 1.29
C ILE A 91 4.58 -1.55 2.04
N GLU A 92 5.70 -1.67 2.75
CA GLU A 92 6.03 -2.84 3.55
C GLU A 92 4.99 -3.11 4.66
N ARG A 93 4.51 -2.07 5.32
CA ARG A 93 3.41 -2.23 6.30
C ARG A 93 2.12 -2.76 5.65
N ILE A 94 1.84 -2.38 4.41
CA ILE A 94 0.70 -2.93 3.67
C ILE A 94 0.90 -4.41 3.37
N HIS A 95 2.10 -4.82 2.94
CA HIS A 95 2.43 -6.24 2.74
C HIS A 95 2.20 -7.04 4.00
N GLN A 96 2.71 -6.58 5.14
CA GLN A 96 2.53 -7.24 6.44
C GLN A 96 1.05 -7.32 6.83
N SER A 97 0.27 -6.28 6.55
CA SER A 97 -1.16 -6.28 6.79
C SER A 97 -1.88 -7.32 5.94
N TYR A 98 -1.56 -7.41 4.66
CA TYR A 98 -2.14 -8.43 3.78
C TYR A 98 -1.78 -9.85 4.23
N ASP A 99 -0.52 -10.10 4.54
CA ASP A 99 -0.07 -11.41 5.03
C ASP A 99 -0.83 -11.82 6.29
N ARG A 100 -1.00 -10.88 7.22
CA ARG A 100 -1.76 -11.13 8.45
C ARG A 100 -3.24 -11.43 8.17
N VAL A 101 -3.89 -10.64 7.34
CA VAL A 101 -5.32 -10.80 7.04
C VAL A 101 -5.58 -12.10 6.27
N LEU A 102 -4.76 -12.38 5.26
CA LEU A 102 -4.85 -13.63 4.50
C LEU A 102 -4.62 -14.85 5.41
N GLY A 103 -3.58 -14.79 6.25
CA GLY A 103 -3.29 -15.85 7.21
C GLY A 103 -4.42 -16.07 8.23
N ASN A 104 -4.99 -14.99 8.76
CA ASN A 104 -6.12 -15.07 9.69
C ASN A 104 -7.37 -15.69 9.05
N ASN A 105 -7.53 -15.54 7.74
CA ASN A 105 -8.63 -16.15 6.98
C ASN A 105 -8.29 -17.55 6.43
N GLY A 106 -7.11 -18.08 6.75
CA GLY A 106 -6.68 -19.42 6.32
C GLY A 106 -6.34 -19.52 4.84
N ILE A 107 -5.97 -18.43 4.21
CA ILE A 107 -5.64 -18.38 2.78
C ILE A 107 -4.15 -18.61 2.57
#